data_907f2acc2bd3353534048a9e96ba72aa
#
_entry.id   907f2acc2bd3353534048a9e96ba72aa
#
_cell.length_a   1.000
_cell.length_b   1.000
_cell.length_c   1.000
_cell.angle_alpha   90.00
_cell.angle_beta   90.00
_cell.angle_gamma   90.00
#
_symmetry.space_group_name_H-M   'P 1'
#
loop_
_entity.id
_entity.type
_entity.pdbx_description
1 polymer ?
#
loop_
_entity_poly.entity_id
_entity_poly.type
_entity_poly.pdbx_seq_one_letter_code
_entity_poly.pdbx_strand_id
1 'polypeptide(L)'
;MDDSGYFCLVKVINRTVLLLSMVSLFADVASEMLYPVIPVYLKEIGFSVLLIGVLEGVANFTAALSKGYFGKWSDEKGQRLPFVKLGYFLSAVSKPMLAAFTYPVWIFFSRTIDRLGKGLRTAARDALLSQNATPETKARVFGFHRSMDTLGAAIGPALALLFLVLFPKNYPLIFLLAGIPGLISVALVFFLKEETKPSSTLGKGNFFSFFRYWKVASPQYKKLVIGLLILALVNSSDIFLLLKTKEVTGDDRLAIGAYILYNLVFALAAYPLGALADKIGIKKVFLSGLLLFAVVYFLFGIAHSPVVIFSAFAIYGIYAAATEGITKAWITNLAHGQNTATAIGFYTSCESICTLLASILTGWLWGAFGSSTALYTIAAVSLVVLFYFLLFYRGNATTG
;
A
#
# COMPACT_ATOMS: atom_id res chain seq x y z
N MET A 1 -32.64 0.12 -17.16
CA MET A 1 -31.31 0.40 -16.64
C MET A 1 -31.49 1.47 -15.60
N ASP A 2 -31.27 1.11 -14.32
CA ASP A 2 -31.76 1.84 -13.17
C ASP A 2 -30.86 3.04 -12.85
N ASP A 3 -31.37 4.27 -13.02
CA ASP A 3 -30.69 5.54 -12.71
C ASP A 3 -30.31 5.67 -11.21
N SER A 4 -30.85 4.79 -10.35
CA SER A 4 -30.59 4.78 -8.91
C SER A 4 -29.13 4.45 -8.55
N GLY A 5 -28.44 3.71 -9.39
CA GLY A 5 -27.03 3.31 -9.17
C GLY A 5 -26.05 4.49 -9.35
N TYR A 6 -26.28 5.34 -10.35
CA TYR A 6 -25.42 6.51 -10.63
C TYR A 6 -25.60 7.62 -9.57
N PHE A 7 -26.81 7.86 -9.12
CA PHE A 7 -27.12 8.84 -8.08
C PHE A 7 -26.53 8.44 -6.71
N CYS A 8 -26.44 7.14 -6.40
CA CYS A 8 -25.83 6.63 -5.17
C CYS A 8 -24.29 6.75 -5.19
N LEU A 9 -23.65 6.63 -6.35
CA LEU A 9 -22.21 6.80 -6.55
C LEU A 9 -21.75 8.22 -6.23
N VAL A 10 -22.44 9.22 -6.76
CA VAL A 10 -22.10 10.65 -6.60
C VAL A 10 -22.26 11.11 -5.15
N LYS A 11 -23.14 10.46 -4.35
CA LYS A 11 -23.38 10.81 -2.95
C LYS A 11 -22.30 10.28 -1.98
N VAL A 12 -21.60 9.18 -2.33
CA VAL A 12 -20.57 8.55 -1.48
C VAL A 12 -19.17 9.06 -1.82
N ILE A 13 -18.86 9.26 -3.10
CA ILE A 13 -17.58 9.80 -3.56
C ILE A 13 -17.72 11.31 -3.65
N ASN A 14 -17.50 11.99 -2.54
CA ASN A 14 -17.51 13.45 -2.50
C ASN A 14 -16.24 14.05 -3.16
N ARG A 15 -16.24 15.37 -3.36
CA ARG A 15 -15.12 16.09 -4.00
C ARG A 15 -13.78 15.84 -3.29
N THR A 16 -13.75 15.76 -1.98
CA THR A 16 -12.52 15.54 -1.20
C THR A 16 -11.97 14.14 -1.44
N VAL A 17 -12.83 13.11 -1.42
CA VAL A 17 -12.45 11.73 -1.72
C VAL A 17 -11.93 11.61 -3.15
N LEU A 18 -12.63 12.21 -4.13
CA LEU A 18 -12.19 12.21 -5.53
C LEU A 18 -10.82 12.87 -5.69
N LEU A 19 -10.63 14.07 -5.13
CA LEU A 19 -9.35 14.78 -5.20
C LEU A 19 -8.20 14.01 -4.53
N LEU A 20 -8.41 13.46 -3.32
CA LEU A 20 -7.41 12.64 -2.64
C LEU A 20 -7.03 11.40 -3.46
N SER A 21 -8.01 10.78 -4.13
CA SER A 21 -7.78 9.60 -4.97
C SER A 21 -7.03 9.95 -6.25
N MET A 22 -7.35 11.07 -6.89
CA MET A 22 -6.62 11.57 -8.07
C MET A 22 -5.18 11.98 -7.71
N VAL A 23 -4.99 12.66 -6.57
CA VAL A 23 -3.66 12.99 -6.04
C VAL A 23 -2.83 11.73 -5.86
N SER A 24 -3.42 10.68 -5.31
CA SER A 24 -2.74 9.40 -5.10
C SER A 24 -2.40 8.70 -6.41
N LEU A 25 -3.35 8.67 -7.36
CA LEU A 25 -3.14 8.12 -8.70
C LEU A 25 -1.90 8.73 -9.36
N PHE A 26 -1.83 10.06 -9.46
CA PHE A 26 -0.70 10.73 -10.11
C PHE A 26 0.61 10.56 -9.33
N ALA A 27 0.56 10.54 -8.00
CA ALA A 27 1.74 10.30 -7.18
C ALA A 27 2.26 8.87 -7.35
N ASP A 28 1.36 7.88 -7.52
CA ASP A 28 1.75 6.49 -7.74
C ASP A 28 2.22 6.26 -9.18
N VAL A 29 1.61 6.88 -10.19
CA VAL A 29 2.20 6.92 -11.54
C VAL A 29 3.65 7.40 -11.47
N ALA A 30 3.93 8.51 -10.78
CA ALA A 30 5.28 9.06 -10.65
C ALA A 30 6.26 8.10 -9.94
N SER A 31 5.79 7.44 -8.88
CA SER A 31 6.64 6.56 -8.06
C SER A 31 6.88 5.21 -8.73
N GLU A 32 5.84 4.63 -9.32
CA GLU A 32 5.87 3.32 -9.95
C GLU A 32 6.55 3.32 -11.33
N MET A 33 6.63 4.48 -12.03
CA MET A 33 7.53 4.66 -13.17
C MET A 33 8.99 4.38 -12.78
N LEU A 34 9.40 4.75 -11.57
CA LEU A 34 10.78 4.62 -11.12
C LEU A 34 11.09 3.24 -10.53
N TYR A 35 10.07 2.51 -10.07
CA TYR A 35 10.24 1.25 -9.37
C TYR A 35 11.08 0.20 -10.16
N PRO A 36 10.78 -0.10 -11.45
CA PRO A 36 11.59 -1.02 -12.23
C PRO A 36 12.91 -0.40 -12.73
N VAL A 37 12.99 0.91 -12.83
CA VAL A 37 14.12 1.64 -13.44
C VAL A 37 15.29 1.83 -12.47
N ILE A 38 14.99 2.16 -11.22
CA ILE A 38 16.01 2.51 -10.21
C ILE A 38 17.05 1.41 -9.99
N PRO A 39 16.70 0.12 -9.77
CA PRO A 39 17.69 -0.92 -9.55
C PRO A 39 18.62 -1.10 -10.76
N VAL A 40 18.09 -1.00 -11.98
CA VAL A 40 18.86 -1.10 -13.22
C VAL A 40 19.84 0.06 -13.34
N TYR A 41 19.35 1.29 -13.15
CA TYR A 41 20.15 2.50 -13.16
C TYR A 41 21.28 2.47 -12.11
N LEU A 42 20.98 2.10 -10.87
CA LEU A 42 21.97 2.03 -9.80
C LEU A 42 23.08 1.03 -10.11
N LYS A 43 22.72 -0.12 -10.70
CA LYS A 43 23.69 -1.11 -11.14
C LYS A 43 24.58 -0.58 -12.27
N GLU A 44 24.02 0.16 -13.24
CA GLU A 44 24.76 0.73 -14.36
C GLU A 44 25.78 1.80 -13.92
N ILE A 45 25.44 2.61 -12.92
CA ILE A 45 26.37 3.60 -12.35
C ILE A 45 27.35 3.01 -11.30
N GLY A 46 27.39 1.66 -11.17
CA GLY A 46 28.39 0.97 -10.39
C GLY A 46 28.04 0.65 -8.94
N PHE A 47 26.75 0.76 -8.53
CA PHE A 47 26.35 0.33 -7.19
C PHE A 47 26.38 -1.19 -7.07
N SER A 48 26.99 -1.67 -5.97
CA SER A 48 26.88 -3.08 -5.62
C SER A 48 25.45 -3.45 -5.20
N VAL A 49 25.09 -4.71 -5.38
CA VAL A 49 23.77 -5.23 -4.95
C VAL A 49 23.54 -5.00 -3.45
N LEU A 50 24.61 -5.13 -2.64
CA LEU A 50 24.56 -4.84 -1.20
C LEU A 50 24.21 -3.38 -0.94
N LEU A 51 24.87 -2.44 -1.64
CA LEU A 51 24.61 -1.01 -1.46
C LEU A 51 23.17 -0.63 -1.86
N ILE A 52 22.67 -1.21 -2.95
CA ILE A 52 21.25 -1.05 -3.37
C ILE A 52 20.32 -1.56 -2.28
N GLY A 53 20.59 -2.74 -1.73
CA GLY A 53 19.79 -3.32 -0.65
C GLY A 53 19.77 -2.47 0.62
N VAL A 54 20.93 -1.95 1.04
CA VAL A 54 21.05 -1.05 2.20
C VAL A 54 20.28 0.24 1.95
N LEU A 55 20.41 0.85 0.77
CA LEU A 55 19.73 2.08 0.39
C LEU A 55 18.21 1.91 0.46
N GLU A 56 17.66 0.89 -0.19
CA GLU A 56 16.22 0.63 -0.19
C GLU A 56 15.72 0.21 1.20
N GLY A 57 16.52 -0.57 1.94
CA GLY A 57 16.18 -0.99 3.30
C GLY A 57 16.04 0.20 4.25
N VAL A 58 17.01 1.11 4.28
CA VAL A 58 16.96 2.32 5.12
C VAL A 58 15.84 3.25 4.70
N ALA A 59 15.65 3.45 3.39
CA ALA A 59 14.57 4.28 2.87
C ALA A 59 13.18 3.74 3.27
N ASN A 60 12.94 2.44 3.13
CA ASN A 60 11.68 1.82 3.52
C ASN A 60 11.46 1.81 5.04
N PHE A 61 12.51 1.59 5.83
CA PHE A 61 12.45 1.69 7.29
C PHE A 61 12.09 3.10 7.76
N THR A 62 12.66 4.13 7.10
CA THR A 62 12.31 5.54 7.34
C THR A 62 10.83 5.79 7.08
N ALA A 63 10.29 5.29 5.96
CA ALA A 63 8.87 5.40 5.68
C ALA A 63 8.01 4.69 6.73
N ALA A 64 8.40 3.48 7.14
CA ALA A 64 7.66 2.69 8.13
C ALA A 64 7.48 3.43 9.45
N LEU A 65 8.56 3.92 10.04
CA LEU A 65 8.51 4.65 11.32
C LEU A 65 7.83 6.01 11.19
N SER A 66 8.05 6.71 10.08
CA SER A 66 7.46 8.02 9.82
C SER A 66 5.94 7.99 9.79
N LYS A 67 5.32 6.92 9.29
CA LYS A 67 3.84 6.78 9.26
C LYS A 67 3.22 6.90 10.66
N GLY A 68 3.81 6.25 11.66
CA GLY A 68 3.33 6.31 13.04
C GLY A 68 3.51 7.68 13.68
N TYR A 69 4.72 8.24 13.56
CA TYR A 69 5.05 9.54 14.15
C TYR A 69 4.21 10.67 13.55
N PHE A 70 4.20 10.82 12.24
CA PHE A 70 3.46 11.89 11.57
C PHE A 70 1.95 11.70 11.63
N GLY A 71 1.47 10.45 11.68
CA GLY A 71 0.06 10.16 11.96
C GLY A 71 -0.37 10.75 13.29
N LYS A 72 0.38 10.45 14.35
CA LYS A 72 0.14 11.01 15.69
C LYS A 72 0.26 12.55 15.71
N TRP A 73 1.30 13.09 15.08
CA TRP A 73 1.52 14.53 15.05
C TRP A 73 0.41 15.27 14.31
N SER A 74 -0.15 14.68 13.25
CA SER A 74 -1.30 15.24 12.54
C SER A 74 -2.58 15.28 13.40
N ASP A 75 -2.80 14.23 14.19
CA ASP A 75 -3.91 14.20 15.16
C ASP A 75 -3.70 15.21 16.30
N GLU A 76 -2.48 15.34 16.82
CA GLU A 76 -2.13 16.35 17.86
C GLU A 76 -2.35 17.78 17.37
N LYS A 77 -2.07 18.07 16.12
CA LYS A 77 -2.31 19.38 15.50
C LYS A 77 -3.77 19.64 15.18
N GLY A 78 -4.60 18.60 15.08
CA GLY A 78 -5.95 18.68 14.58
C GLY A 78 -6.05 19.09 13.11
N GLN A 79 -4.95 19.03 12.37
CA GLN A 79 -4.80 19.40 10.97
C GLN A 79 -4.01 18.32 10.23
N ARG A 80 -4.59 17.72 9.22
CA ARG A 80 -3.98 16.64 8.42
C ARG A 80 -3.45 17.13 7.08
N LEU A 81 -4.13 18.13 6.50
CA LEU A 81 -3.82 18.63 5.16
C LEU A 81 -2.40 19.18 5.01
N PRO A 82 -1.78 19.88 5.99
CA PRO A 82 -0.39 20.31 5.88
C PRO A 82 0.58 19.14 5.71
N PHE A 83 0.35 18.03 6.43
CA PHE A 83 1.16 16.80 6.33
C PHE A 83 0.99 16.14 4.96
N VAL A 84 -0.23 16.10 4.45
CA VAL A 84 -0.54 15.58 3.11
C VAL A 84 0.15 16.42 2.04
N LYS A 85 0.03 17.75 2.09
CA LYS A 85 0.67 18.68 1.14
C LYS A 85 2.18 18.52 1.13
N LEU A 86 2.81 18.58 2.30
CA LEU A 86 4.27 18.46 2.43
C LEU A 86 4.74 17.07 1.99
N GLY A 87 4.01 16.01 2.32
CA GLY A 87 4.37 14.65 1.93
C GLY A 87 4.36 14.43 0.42
N TYR A 88 3.34 14.92 -0.28
CA TYR A 88 3.28 14.85 -1.75
C TYR A 88 4.33 15.75 -2.40
N PHE A 89 4.58 16.93 -1.86
CA PHE A 89 5.62 17.83 -2.34
C PHE A 89 7.01 17.21 -2.25
N LEU A 90 7.40 16.68 -1.10
CA LEU A 90 8.68 15.99 -0.91
C LEU A 90 8.83 14.80 -1.87
N SER A 91 7.78 14.01 -2.01
CA SER A 91 7.77 12.87 -2.93
C SER A 91 7.86 13.31 -4.40
N ALA A 92 7.24 14.41 -4.80
CA ALA A 92 7.31 14.91 -6.18
C ALA A 92 8.70 15.47 -6.52
N VAL A 93 9.29 16.26 -5.62
CA VAL A 93 10.63 16.87 -5.82
C VAL A 93 11.73 15.82 -5.83
N SER A 94 11.59 14.75 -5.07
CA SER A 94 12.61 13.68 -5.01
C SER A 94 12.87 12.99 -6.36
N LYS A 95 11.88 12.96 -7.28
CA LYS A 95 12.02 12.33 -8.59
C LYS A 95 13.03 13.05 -9.49
N PRO A 96 12.86 14.34 -9.79
CA PRO A 96 13.85 15.08 -10.58
C PRO A 96 15.21 15.20 -9.86
N MET A 97 15.25 15.16 -8.52
CA MET A 97 16.52 15.14 -7.79
C MET A 97 17.41 13.95 -8.18
N LEU A 98 16.83 12.79 -8.50
CA LEU A 98 17.60 11.62 -8.97
C LEU A 98 18.33 11.88 -10.31
N ALA A 99 17.84 12.82 -11.12
CA ALA A 99 18.47 13.18 -12.38
C ALA A 99 19.67 14.14 -12.20
N ALA A 100 19.79 14.82 -11.05
CA ALA A 100 20.76 15.89 -10.86
C ALA A 100 22.20 15.37 -10.67
N PHE A 101 22.39 14.31 -9.90
CA PHE A 101 23.72 13.78 -9.58
C PHE A 101 23.69 12.25 -9.41
N THR A 102 24.82 11.61 -9.75
CA THR A 102 25.03 10.15 -9.64
C THR A 102 25.76 9.72 -8.36
N TYR A 103 26.08 10.65 -7.47
CA TYR A 103 26.79 10.33 -6.23
C TYR A 103 25.92 9.47 -5.28
N PRO A 104 26.47 8.42 -4.66
CA PRO A 104 25.75 7.54 -3.76
C PRO A 104 25.00 8.27 -2.64
N VAL A 105 25.64 9.25 -2.00
CA VAL A 105 25.03 10.06 -0.92
C VAL A 105 23.83 10.87 -1.42
N TRP A 106 23.91 11.43 -2.65
CA TRP A 106 22.81 12.18 -3.23
C TRP A 106 21.60 11.29 -3.56
N ILE A 107 21.85 10.14 -4.14
CA ILE A 107 20.81 9.16 -4.46
C ILE A 107 20.14 8.67 -3.17
N PHE A 108 20.94 8.34 -2.15
CA PHE A 108 20.46 7.96 -0.82
C PHE A 108 19.55 9.06 -0.23
N PHE A 109 19.98 10.30 -0.30
CA PHE A 109 19.21 11.46 0.18
C PHE A 109 17.90 11.62 -0.57
N SER A 110 17.92 11.57 -1.92
CA SER A 110 16.73 11.66 -2.76
C SER A 110 15.72 10.55 -2.46
N ARG A 111 16.19 9.30 -2.33
CA ARG A 111 15.33 8.15 -1.98
C ARG A 111 14.75 8.27 -0.59
N THR A 112 15.55 8.74 0.38
CA THR A 112 15.09 8.94 1.76
C THR A 112 14.02 10.03 1.83
N ILE A 113 14.17 11.13 1.09
CA ILE A 113 13.15 12.19 0.98
C ILE A 113 11.85 11.64 0.39
N ASP A 114 11.91 10.85 -0.68
CA ASP A 114 10.72 10.22 -1.26
C ASP A 114 9.97 9.37 -0.24
N ARG A 115 10.67 8.50 0.46
CA ARG A 115 10.09 7.60 1.46
C ARG A 115 9.60 8.33 2.70
N LEU A 116 10.31 9.37 3.14
CA LEU A 116 9.85 10.27 4.19
C LEU A 116 8.55 10.97 3.79
N GLY A 117 8.46 11.49 2.57
CA GLY A 117 7.24 12.07 2.00
C GLY A 117 6.06 11.08 2.03
N LYS A 118 6.30 9.82 1.65
CA LYS A 118 5.29 8.74 1.74
C LYS A 118 4.87 8.48 3.19
N GLY A 119 5.82 8.44 4.12
CA GLY A 119 5.54 8.27 5.56
C GLY A 119 4.70 9.42 6.14
N LEU A 120 5.03 10.64 5.75
CA LEU A 120 4.38 11.87 6.22
C LEU A 120 2.91 11.95 5.82
N ARG A 121 2.58 11.60 4.55
CA ARG A 121 1.23 11.75 4.02
C ARG A 121 0.28 10.59 4.32
N THR A 122 0.78 9.35 4.45
CA THR A 122 -0.06 8.14 4.40
C THR A 122 -1.13 8.12 5.49
N ALA A 123 -0.76 8.22 6.77
CA ALA A 123 -1.71 8.14 7.88
C ALA A 123 -2.65 9.36 7.93
N ALA A 124 -2.14 10.56 7.64
CA ALA A 124 -2.92 11.79 7.58
C ALA A 124 -3.95 11.75 6.43
N ARG A 125 -3.55 11.29 5.23
CA ARG A 125 -4.42 11.10 4.08
C ARG A 125 -5.55 10.11 4.37
N ASP A 126 -5.18 8.95 4.90
CA ASP A 126 -6.15 7.90 5.18
C ASP A 126 -7.14 8.33 6.28
N ALA A 127 -6.70 9.16 7.24
CA ALA A 127 -7.60 9.76 8.22
C ALA A 127 -8.54 10.81 7.59
N LEU A 128 -8.08 11.60 6.60
CA LEU A 128 -8.94 12.50 5.83
C LEU A 128 -10.00 11.73 5.03
N LEU A 129 -9.63 10.63 4.39
CA LEU A 129 -10.58 9.74 3.70
C LEU A 129 -11.62 9.21 4.67
N SER A 130 -11.19 8.71 5.83
CA SER A 130 -12.10 8.20 6.88
C SER A 130 -13.07 9.27 7.40
N GLN A 131 -12.65 10.54 7.49
CA GLN A 131 -13.52 11.65 7.91
C GLN A 131 -14.60 12.00 6.89
N ASN A 132 -14.35 11.69 5.63
CA ASN A 132 -15.27 11.96 4.52
C ASN A 132 -16.16 10.76 4.19
N ALA A 133 -16.24 9.77 5.09
CA ALA A 133 -17.06 8.58 4.97
C ALA A 133 -17.79 8.29 6.28
N THR A 134 -19.01 7.73 6.19
CA THR A 134 -19.72 7.16 7.33
C THR A 134 -19.23 5.74 7.62
N PRO A 135 -19.47 5.17 8.81
CA PRO A 135 -19.09 3.77 9.10
C PRO A 135 -19.58 2.77 8.04
N GLU A 136 -20.74 3.02 7.42
CA GLU A 136 -21.40 2.17 6.43
C GLU A 136 -20.84 2.35 5.00
N THR A 137 -20.02 3.39 4.76
CA THR A 137 -19.48 3.70 3.43
C THR A 137 -17.96 3.70 3.39
N LYS A 138 -17.30 3.44 4.51
CA LYS A 138 -15.83 3.49 4.60
C LYS A 138 -15.14 2.49 3.68
N ALA A 139 -15.62 1.25 3.61
CA ALA A 139 -14.99 0.25 2.77
C ALA A 139 -15.07 0.64 1.28
N ARG A 140 -16.16 1.24 0.85
CA ARG A 140 -16.34 1.76 -0.52
C ARG A 140 -15.42 2.94 -0.80
N VAL A 141 -15.28 3.89 0.13
CA VAL A 141 -14.41 5.05 0.00
C VAL A 141 -12.93 4.63 -0.08
N PHE A 142 -12.49 3.75 0.82
CA PHE A 142 -11.14 3.21 0.78
C PHE A 142 -10.89 2.31 -0.44
N GLY A 143 -11.90 1.54 -0.87
CA GLY A 143 -11.86 0.74 -2.10
C GLY A 143 -11.69 1.62 -3.33
N PHE A 144 -12.44 2.73 -3.45
CA PHE A 144 -12.29 3.69 -4.55
C PHE A 144 -10.90 4.33 -4.56
N HIS A 145 -10.45 4.80 -3.39
CA HIS A 145 -9.11 5.38 -3.27
C HIS A 145 -8.03 4.36 -3.69
N ARG A 146 -8.16 3.11 -3.25
CA ARG A 146 -7.21 2.06 -3.59
C ARG A 146 -7.25 1.67 -5.07
N SER A 147 -8.43 1.67 -5.67
CA SER A 147 -8.60 1.48 -7.12
C SER A 147 -7.78 2.50 -7.92
N MET A 148 -7.85 3.79 -7.55
CA MET A 148 -7.09 4.86 -8.21
C MET A 148 -5.59 4.77 -7.94
N ASP A 149 -5.19 4.47 -6.71
CA ASP A 149 -3.81 4.24 -6.27
C ASP A 149 -3.16 3.13 -7.13
N THR A 150 -3.83 1.97 -7.21
CA THR A 150 -3.34 0.80 -7.95
C THR A 150 -3.40 0.99 -9.47
N LEU A 151 -4.36 1.77 -9.99
CA LEU A 151 -4.36 2.17 -11.39
C LEU A 151 -3.09 2.95 -11.75
N GLY A 152 -2.64 3.84 -10.85
CA GLY A 152 -1.34 4.51 -10.96
C GLY A 152 -0.17 3.52 -10.99
N ALA A 153 -0.24 2.47 -10.16
CA ALA A 153 0.76 1.41 -10.12
C ALA A 153 0.76 0.50 -11.37
N ALA A 154 -0.31 0.47 -12.15
CA ALA A 154 -0.33 -0.20 -13.45
C ALA A 154 0.21 0.72 -14.57
N ILE A 155 -0.20 2.00 -14.57
CA ILE A 155 0.19 2.98 -15.61
C ILE A 155 1.67 3.35 -15.49
N GLY A 156 2.20 3.51 -14.27
CA GLY A 156 3.58 3.94 -14.03
C GLY A 156 4.63 3.06 -14.74
N PRO A 157 4.68 1.74 -14.45
CA PRO A 157 5.61 0.83 -15.11
C PRO A 157 5.42 0.74 -16.62
N ALA A 158 4.17 0.82 -17.10
CA ALA A 158 3.88 0.82 -18.53
C ALA A 158 4.49 2.06 -19.23
N LEU A 159 4.38 3.25 -18.63
CA LEU A 159 5.04 4.46 -19.11
C LEU A 159 6.56 4.36 -19.04
N ALA A 160 7.10 3.77 -17.97
CA ALA A 160 8.54 3.57 -17.84
C ALA A 160 9.09 2.68 -18.95
N LEU A 161 8.42 1.56 -19.26
CA LEU A 161 8.79 0.68 -20.35
C LEU A 161 8.72 1.40 -21.70
N LEU A 162 7.65 2.17 -21.95
CA LEU A 162 7.51 2.97 -23.18
C LEU A 162 8.68 3.94 -23.33
N PHE A 163 9.03 4.67 -22.29
CA PHE A 163 10.15 5.63 -22.33
C PHE A 163 11.51 4.96 -22.46
N LEU A 164 11.73 3.77 -21.88
CA LEU A 164 12.96 3.01 -22.06
C LEU A 164 13.11 2.52 -23.52
N VAL A 165 12.01 2.23 -24.21
CA VAL A 165 12.02 1.88 -25.65
C VAL A 165 12.30 3.11 -26.51
N LEU A 166 11.65 4.24 -26.21
CA LEU A 166 11.80 5.49 -26.98
C LEU A 166 13.16 6.16 -26.74
N PHE A 167 13.68 6.09 -25.52
CA PHE A 167 14.91 6.74 -25.08
C PHE A 167 15.82 5.74 -24.33
N PRO A 168 16.44 4.78 -25.04
CA PRO A 168 17.25 3.74 -24.40
C PRO A 168 18.37 4.33 -23.54
N LYS A 169 18.50 3.80 -22.32
CA LYS A 169 19.55 4.20 -21.35
C LYS A 169 19.52 5.66 -20.87
N ASN A 170 18.50 6.44 -21.26
CA ASN A 170 18.37 7.83 -20.80
C ASN A 170 17.56 7.90 -19.48
N TYR A 171 18.12 7.32 -18.41
CA TYR A 171 17.46 7.28 -17.10
C TYR A 171 17.18 8.68 -16.50
N PRO A 172 18.08 9.69 -16.63
CA PRO A 172 17.79 11.03 -16.13
C PRO A 172 16.54 11.64 -16.75
N LEU A 173 16.29 11.42 -18.04
CA LEU A 173 15.06 11.86 -18.69
C LEU A 173 13.82 11.20 -18.08
N ILE A 174 13.88 9.89 -17.77
CA ILE A 174 12.76 9.18 -17.15
C ILE A 174 12.48 9.73 -15.75
N PHE A 175 13.52 10.07 -14.97
CA PHE A 175 13.36 10.70 -13.65
C PHE A 175 12.70 12.07 -13.73
N LEU A 176 13.07 12.88 -14.73
CA LEU A 176 12.44 14.18 -14.99
C LEU A 176 10.97 14.01 -15.42
N LEU A 177 10.70 13.09 -16.34
CA LEU A 177 9.35 12.81 -16.82
C LEU A 177 8.44 12.28 -15.70
N ALA A 178 8.96 11.46 -14.78
CA ALA A 178 8.23 11.03 -13.60
C ALA A 178 7.91 12.19 -12.64
N GLY A 179 8.65 13.28 -12.70
CA GLY A 179 8.34 14.53 -12.00
C GLY A 179 7.03 15.16 -12.43
N ILE A 180 6.62 14.98 -13.71
CA ILE A 180 5.40 15.61 -14.26
C ILE A 180 4.14 15.12 -13.51
N PRO A 181 3.80 13.83 -13.45
CA PRO A 181 2.66 13.37 -12.66
C PRO A 181 2.84 13.69 -11.16
N GLY A 182 4.07 13.69 -10.63
CA GLY A 182 4.34 14.15 -9.28
C GLY A 182 3.90 15.59 -9.04
N LEU A 183 4.22 16.52 -9.95
CA LEU A 183 3.81 17.92 -9.88
C LEU A 183 2.30 18.10 -10.05
N ILE A 184 1.66 17.31 -10.92
CA ILE A 184 0.19 17.29 -11.05
C ILE A 184 -0.44 16.89 -9.70
N SER A 185 0.09 15.86 -9.04
CA SER A 185 -0.39 15.46 -7.72
C SER A 185 -0.28 16.59 -6.69
N VAL A 186 0.84 17.34 -6.69
CA VAL A 186 1.04 18.50 -5.82
C VAL A 186 0.06 19.61 -6.15
N ALA A 187 -0.16 19.92 -7.44
CA ALA A 187 -1.12 20.93 -7.84
C ALA A 187 -2.55 20.59 -7.37
N LEU A 188 -2.96 19.32 -7.54
CA LEU A 188 -4.28 18.86 -7.12
C LEU A 188 -4.48 18.94 -5.60
N VAL A 189 -3.46 18.69 -4.80
CA VAL A 189 -3.58 18.72 -3.33
C VAL A 189 -3.87 20.12 -2.80
N PHE A 190 -3.53 21.19 -3.54
CA PHE A 190 -3.86 22.57 -3.14
C PHE A 190 -5.35 22.88 -3.24
N PHE A 191 -6.11 22.14 -4.04
CA PHE A 191 -7.57 22.30 -4.13
C PHE A 191 -8.32 21.64 -2.96
N LEU A 192 -7.62 20.89 -2.11
CA LEU A 192 -8.20 20.29 -0.91
C LEU A 192 -8.40 21.36 0.17
N LYS A 193 -9.52 21.25 0.87
CA LYS A 193 -9.85 22.03 2.05
C LYS A 193 -10.07 21.09 3.23
N GLU A 194 -9.67 21.51 4.41
CA GLU A 194 -9.87 20.78 5.67
C GLU A 194 -10.43 21.74 6.71
N GLU A 195 -11.42 21.27 7.45
CA GLU A 195 -11.88 21.93 8.66
C GLU A 195 -10.99 21.47 9.84
N THR A 196 -10.49 22.45 10.59
CA THR A 196 -9.70 22.16 11.80
C THR A 196 -10.58 21.48 12.83
N LYS A 197 -10.15 20.32 13.31
CA LYS A 197 -10.85 19.55 14.34
C LYS A 197 -10.12 19.62 15.69
N PRO A 198 -10.82 19.34 16.81
CA PRO A 198 -10.17 19.27 18.12
C PRO A 198 -8.97 18.36 18.11
N SER A 199 -7.91 18.79 18.81
CA SER A 199 -6.65 18.07 18.95
C SER A 199 -6.83 16.72 19.68
N SER A 200 -5.93 15.78 19.42
CA SER A 200 -5.87 14.48 20.07
C SER A 200 -5.64 14.60 21.58
N THR A 201 -6.23 13.65 22.33
CA THR A 201 -6.07 13.49 23.79
C THR A 201 -4.73 12.84 24.18
N LEU A 202 -3.94 12.36 23.22
CA LEU A 202 -2.69 11.61 23.43
C LEU A 202 -1.49 12.51 23.71
N GLY A 203 -1.54 13.58 24.39
CA GLY A 203 -0.45 14.46 24.83
C GLY A 203 0.86 14.47 24.00
N LYS A 204 1.58 15.58 24.00
CA LYS A 204 2.88 15.71 23.30
C LYS A 204 3.87 14.63 23.76
N GLY A 205 4.66 14.07 22.84
CA GLY A 205 5.63 13.01 23.15
C GLY A 205 6.75 12.88 22.11
N ASN A 206 7.74 12.06 22.45
CA ASN A 206 8.90 11.74 21.60
C ASN A 206 8.47 10.99 20.31
N PHE A 207 9.43 10.80 19.39
CA PHE A 207 9.24 10.12 18.10
C PHE A 207 8.46 8.79 18.22
N PHE A 208 8.76 7.98 19.23
CA PHE A 208 8.08 6.69 19.46
C PHE A 208 6.79 6.78 20.29
N SER A 209 6.31 7.95 20.61
CA SER A 209 5.13 8.12 21.46
C SER A 209 3.82 7.60 20.84
N PHE A 210 3.76 7.37 19.52
CA PHE A 210 2.62 6.74 18.87
C PHE A 210 2.38 5.28 19.35
N PHE A 211 3.39 4.60 19.87
CA PHE A 211 3.23 3.29 20.51
C PHE A 211 2.36 3.33 21.76
N ARG A 212 2.23 4.50 22.41
CA ARG A 212 1.32 4.67 23.55
C ARG A 212 -0.15 4.45 23.17
N TYR A 213 -0.49 4.61 21.88
CA TYR A 213 -1.85 4.34 21.39
C TYR A 213 -2.30 2.91 21.71
N TRP A 214 -1.40 1.93 21.70
CA TRP A 214 -1.71 0.57 22.10
C TRP A 214 -2.32 0.45 23.49
N LYS A 215 -1.92 1.28 24.46
CA LYS A 215 -2.45 1.25 25.83
C LYS A 215 -3.90 1.71 25.89
N VAL A 216 -4.25 2.74 25.12
CA VAL A 216 -5.58 3.37 25.12
C VAL A 216 -6.53 2.81 24.05
N ALA A 217 -6.03 2.01 23.12
CA ALA A 217 -6.82 1.40 22.06
C ALA A 217 -7.85 0.40 22.61
N SER A 218 -9.01 0.32 21.94
CA SER A 218 -10.08 -0.59 22.32
C SER A 218 -9.64 -2.07 22.22
N PRO A 219 -10.23 -2.98 23.04
CA PRO A 219 -9.92 -4.40 22.93
C PRO A 219 -10.19 -4.98 21.53
N GLN A 220 -11.23 -4.49 20.84
CA GLN A 220 -11.56 -4.88 19.46
C GLN A 220 -10.46 -4.48 18.48
N TYR A 221 -9.94 -3.24 18.59
CA TYR A 221 -8.81 -2.77 17.78
C TYR A 221 -7.57 -3.65 18.03
N LYS A 222 -7.24 -3.93 19.30
CA LYS A 222 -6.09 -4.78 19.65
C LYS A 222 -6.19 -6.18 19.04
N LYS A 223 -7.36 -6.83 19.14
CA LYS A 223 -7.61 -8.15 18.54
C LYS A 223 -7.50 -8.10 17.01
N LEU A 224 -8.05 -7.07 16.36
CA LEU A 224 -7.92 -6.90 14.92
C LEU A 224 -6.46 -6.75 14.52
N VAL A 225 -5.73 -5.82 15.14
CA VAL A 225 -4.35 -5.51 14.79
C VAL A 225 -3.43 -6.72 15.02
N ILE A 226 -3.61 -7.49 16.09
CA ILE A 226 -2.83 -8.73 16.31
C ILE A 226 -3.02 -9.69 15.12
N GLY A 227 -4.25 -9.97 14.71
CA GLY A 227 -4.51 -10.84 13.57
C GLY A 227 -3.92 -10.30 12.27
N LEU A 228 -4.01 -9.01 12.02
CA LEU A 228 -3.44 -8.36 10.84
C LEU A 228 -1.90 -8.37 10.85
N LEU A 229 -1.26 -8.24 12.00
CA LEU A 229 0.20 -8.33 12.11
C LEU A 229 0.71 -9.77 11.94
N ILE A 230 -0.04 -10.77 12.42
CA ILE A 230 0.27 -12.18 12.13
C ILE A 230 0.15 -12.43 10.61
N LEU A 231 -0.87 -11.90 9.95
CA LEU A 231 -0.98 -11.96 8.49
C LEU A 231 0.22 -11.28 7.81
N ALA A 232 0.61 -10.09 8.27
CA ALA A 232 1.74 -9.34 7.72
C ALA A 232 3.08 -10.09 7.86
N LEU A 233 3.24 -10.95 8.88
CA LEU A 233 4.42 -11.81 9.06
C LEU A 233 4.52 -12.95 8.04
N VAL A 234 3.45 -13.25 7.30
CA VAL A 234 3.45 -14.23 6.21
C VAL A 234 3.22 -13.60 4.84
N ASN A 235 2.81 -12.34 4.79
CA ASN A 235 2.63 -11.58 3.56
C ASN A 235 3.97 -10.95 3.14
N SER A 236 4.81 -11.76 2.48
CA SER A 236 6.12 -11.31 1.97
C SER A 236 5.98 -10.38 0.75
N SER A 237 7.10 -9.79 0.33
CA SER A 237 7.14 -8.94 -0.87
C SER A 237 6.70 -9.69 -2.13
N ASP A 238 5.95 -9.01 -2.99
CA ASP A 238 5.51 -9.52 -4.31
C ASP A 238 6.68 -9.96 -5.21
N ILE A 239 7.90 -9.53 -4.90
CA ILE A 239 9.13 -9.95 -5.58
C ILE A 239 9.25 -11.48 -5.62
N PHE A 240 8.84 -12.20 -4.56
CA PHE A 240 8.91 -13.67 -4.55
C PHE A 240 7.95 -14.31 -5.56
N LEU A 241 6.78 -13.70 -5.79
CA LEU A 241 5.85 -14.15 -6.82
C LEU A 241 6.41 -13.87 -8.23
N LEU A 242 7.07 -12.73 -8.43
CA LEU A 242 7.77 -12.40 -9.67
C LEU A 242 8.97 -13.32 -9.92
N LEU A 243 9.75 -13.65 -8.89
CA LEU A 243 10.84 -14.62 -8.98
C LEU A 243 10.32 -16.02 -9.36
N LYS A 244 9.20 -16.46 -8.75
CA LYS A 244 8.55 -17.73 -9.13
C LYS A 244 8.08 -17.70 -10.57
N THR A 245 7.53 -16.58 -11.02
CA THR A 245 7.12 -16.42 -12.42
C THR A 245 8.32 -16.59 -13.36
N LYS A 246 9.44 -15.93 -13.06
CA LYS A 246 10.68 -16.07 -13.84
C LYS A 246 11.22 -17.50 -13.80
N GLU A 247 11.15 -18.18 -12.65
CA GLU A 247 11.56 -19.58 -12.50
C GLU A 247 10.75 -20.50 -13.43
N VAL A 248 9.45 -20.28 -13.55
CA VAL A 248 8.53 -21.12 -14.35
C VAL A 248 8.56 -20.75 -15.84
N THR A 249 8.67 -19.47 -16.18
CA THR A 249 8.53 -19.00 -17.56
C THR A 249 9.85 -18.78 -18.29
N GLY A 250 10.94 -18.54 -17.55
CA GLY A 250 12.24 -18.14 -18.10
C GLY A 250 12.28 -16.75 -18.73
N ASP A 251 11.17 -15.97 -18.70
CA ASP A 251 11.04 -14.68 -19.36
C ASP A 251 10.63 -13.55 -18.40
N ASP A 252 11.47 -12.53 -18.29
CA ASP A 252 11.22 -11.35 -17.47
C ASP A 252 10.01 -10.53 -17.96
N ARG A 253 9.70 -10.58 -19.27
CA ARG A 253 8.56 -9.86 -19.85
C ARG A 253 7.25 -10.44 -19.35
N LEU A 254 7.17 -11.77 -19.21
CA LEU A 254 5.99 -12.43 -18.67
C LEU A 254 5.80 -12.12 -17.19
N ALA A 255 6.89 -11.98 -16.41
CA ALA A 255 6.80 -11.54 -15.02
C ALA A 255 6.25 -10.11 -14.90
N ILE A 256 6.72 -9.19 -15.73
CA ILE A 256 6.21 -7.82 -15.79
C ILE A 256 4.74 -7.80 -16.23
N GLY A 257 4.39 -8.57 -17.27
CA GLY A 257 3.00 -8.69 -17.74
C GLY A 257 2.04 -9.23 -16.70
N ALA A 258 2.47 -10.23 -15.92
CA ALA A 258 1.69 -10.79 -14.81
C ALA A 258 1.49 -9.78 -13.67
N TYR A 259 2.52 -8.96 -13.36
CA TYR A 259 2.41 -7.87 -12.38
C TYR A 259 1.44 -6.77 -12.84
N ILE A 260 1.46 -6.42 -14.12
CA ILE A 260 0.49 -5.47 -14.70
C ILE A 260 -0.92 -6.03 -14.61
N LEU A 261 -1.13 -7.31 -14.94
CA LEU A 261 -2.43 -7.98 -14.81
C LEU A 261 -2.94 -7.93 -13.35
N TYR A 262 -2.09 -8.27 -12.40
CA TYR A 262 -2.39 -8.18 -10.97
C TYR A 262 -2.90 -6.79 -10.59
N ASN A 263 -2.14 -5.74 -10.91
CA ASN A 263 -2.51 -4.37 -10.58
C ASN A 263 -3.80 -3.93 -11.28
N LEU A 264 -4.02 -4.34 -12.53
CA LEU A 264 -5.24 -4.02 -13.26
C LEU A 264 -6.47 -4.68 -12.63
N VAL A 265 -6.39 -5.98 -12.33
CA VAL A 265 -7.49 -6.70 -11.65
C VAL A 265 -7.76 -6.08 -10.27
N PHE A 266 -6.70 -5.77 -9.52
CA PHE A 266 -6.84 -5.10 -8.23
C PHE A 266 -7.54 -3.75 -8.37
N ALA A 267 -7.11 -2.89 -9.30
CA ALA A 267 -7.72 -1.59 -9.54
C ALA A 267 -9.21 -1.69 -9.88
N LEU A 268 -9.58 -2.64 -10.74
CA LEU A 268 -10.97 -2.85 -11.15
C LEU A 268 -11.84 -3.44 -10.03
N ALA A 269 -11.29 -4.33 -9.19
CA ALA A 269 -12.03 -5.04 -8.15
C ALA A 269 -12.14 -4.25 -6.83
N ALA A 270 -11.23 -3.32 -6.53
CA ALA A 270 -11.16 -2.67 -5.21
C ALA A 270 -12.42 -1.88 -4.84
N TYR A 271 -12.99 -1.10 -5.76
CA TYR A 271 -14.24 -0.38 -5.50
C TYR A 271 -15.46 -1.32 -5.36
N PRO A 272 -15.72 -2.27 -6.27
CA PRO A 272 -16.81 -3.22 -6.13
C PRO A 272 -16.75 -4.04 -4.83
N LEU A 273 -15.56 -4.54 -4.45
CA LEU A 273 -15.40 -5.31 -3.22
C LEU A 273 -15.53 -4.43 -1.96
N GLY A 274 -15.10 -3.18 -2.02
CA GLY A 274 -15.39 -2.19 -0.97
C GLY A 274 -16.89 -1.95 -0.80
N ALA A 275 -17.63 -1.79 -1.91
CA ALA A 275 -19.07 -1.64 -1.89
C ALA A 275 -19.79 -2.91 -1.38
N LEU A 276 -19.27 -4.09 -1.73
CA LEU A 276 -19.77 -5.36 -1.21
C LEU A 276 -19.51 -5.46 0.31
N ALA A 277 -18.33 -5.04 0.78
CA ALA A 277 -18.00 -5.05 2.20
C ALA A 277 -18.91 -4.14 3.05
N ASP A 278 -19.32 -3.00 2.50
CA ASP A 278 -20.31 -2.12 3.14
C ASP A 278 -21.69 -2.78 3.24
N LYS A 279 -22.08 -3.64 2.27
CA LYS A 279 -23.39 -4.30 2.24
C LYS A 279 -23.45 -5.56 3.10
N ILE A 280 -22.49 -6.47 2.97
CA ILE A 280 -22.52 -7.80 3.62
C ILE A 280 -21.65 -7.89 4.87
N GLY A 281 -20.90 -6.82 5.16
CA GLY A 281 -20.01 -6.69 6.31
C GLY A 281 -18.53 -6.88 5.97
N ILE A 282 -17.71 -5.98 6.49
CA ILE A 282 -16.25 -5.91 6.30
C ILE A 282 -15.57 -7.25 6.60
N LYS A 283 -15.94 -7.91 7.72
CA LYS A 283 -15.33 -9.18 8.14
C LYS A 283 -15.52 -10.28 7.08
N LYS A 284 -16.69 -10.41 6.48
CA LYS A 284 -16.99 -11.47 5.52
C LYS A 284 -16.14 -11.34 4.25
N VAL A 285 -16.05 -10.12 3.70
CA VAL A 285 -15.25 -9.86 2.49
C VAL A 285 -13.76 -10.02 2.79
N PHE A 286 -13.27 -9.56 3.93
CA PHE A 286 -11.89 -9.75 4.35
C PHE A 286 -11.53 -11.25 4.48
N LEU A 287 -12.41 -12.06 5.09
CA LEU A 287 -12.19 -13.50 5.23
C LEU A 287 -12.17 -14.24 3.88
N SER A 288 -13.05 -13.85 2.95
CA SER A 288 -13.00 -14.39 1.58
C SER A 288 -11.68 -14.03 0.89
N GLY A 289 -11.18 -12.80 1.08
CA GLY A 289 -9.87 -12.39 0.62
C GLY A 289 -8.75 -13.25 1.20
N LEU A 290 -8.79 -13.51 2.51
CA LEU A 290 -7.78 -14.34 3.18
C LEU A 290 -7.75 -15.78 2.66
N LEU A 291 -8.92 -16.34 2.35
CA LEU A 291 -9.02 -17.64 1.71
C LEU A 291 -8.37 -17.62 0.30
N LEU A 292 -8.66 -16.58 -0.49
CA LEU A 292 -8.03 -16.40 -1.80
C LEU A 292 -6.51 -16.27 -1.69
N PHE A 293 -5.99 -15.61 -0.66
CA PHE A 293 -4.55 -15.53 -0.41
C PHE A 293 -3.92 -16.91 -0.24
N ALA A 294 -4.52 -17.78 0.58
CA ALA A 294 -4.04 -19.14 0.74
C ALA A 294 -4.07 -19.92 -0.59
N VAL A 295 -5.16 -19.80 -1.36
CA VAL A 295 -5.29 -20.43 -2.68
C VAL A 295 -4.21 -19.92 -3.64
N VAL A 296 -3.95 -18.63 -3.68
CA VAL A 296 -2.92 -18.03 -4.55
C VAL A 296 -1.54 -18.60 -4.26
N TYR A 297 -1.11 -18.59 -3.00
CA TYR A 297 0.20 -19.11 -2.63
C TYR A 297 0.33 -20.61 -2.87
N PHE A 298 -0.76 -21.37 -2.69
CA PHE A 298 -0.82 -22.77 -3.08
C PHE A 298 -0.66 -22.95 -4.61
N LEU A 299 -1.39 -22.17 -5.41
CA LEU A 299 -1.29 -22.19 -6.88
C LEU A 299 0.12 -21.85 -7.37
N PHE A 300 0.77 -20.84 -6.78
CA PHE A 300 2.17 -20.54 -7.10
C PHE A 300 3.12 -21.69 -6.71
N GLY A 301 2.83 -22.38 -5.61
CA GLY A 301 3.62 -23.55 -5.18
C GLY A 301 3.58 -24.71 -6.18
N ILE A 302 2.43 -24.98 -6.80
CA ILE A 302 2.25 -26.03 -7.82
C ILE A 302 2.46 -25.55 -9.26
N ALA A 303 2.77 -24.26 -9.47
CA ALA A 303 2.82 -23.69 -10.82
C ALA A 303 3.99 -24.25 -11.63
N HIS A 304 3.66 -24.84 -12.79
CA HIS A 304 4.59 -25.33 -13.81
C HIS A 304 4.30 -24.77 -15.22
N SER A 305 3.31 -23.90 -15.34
CA SER A 305 2.95 -23.29 -16.63
C SER A 305 2.60 -21.80 -16.48
N PRO A 306 2.82 -20.99 -17.54
CA PRO A 306 2.43 -19.58 -17.55
C PRO A 306 0.95 -19.37 -17.27
N VAL A 307 0.07 -20.24 -17.71
CA VAL A 307 -1.39 -20.12 -17.51
C VAL A 307 -1.74 -20.13 -16.01
N VAL A 308 -1.16 -21.06 -15.23
CA VAL A 308 -1.37 -21.13 -13.78
C VAL A 308 -0.86 -19.85 -13.10
N ILE A 309 0.31 -19.36 -13.50
CA ILE A 309 0.91 -18.12 -12.99
C ILE A 309 -0.02 -16.91 -13.23
N PHE A 310 -0.48 -16.71 -14.47
CA PHE A 310 -1.36 -15.58 -14.79
C PHE A 310 -2.71 -15.69 -14.08
N SER A 311 -3.28 -16.90 -13.97
CA SER A 311 -4.49 -17.14 -13.17
C SER A 311 -4.29 -16.83 -11.70
N ALA A 312 -3.16 -17.23 -11.11
CA ALA A 312 -2.82 -16.93 -9.73
C ALA A 312 -2.66 -15.42 -9.50
N PHE A 313 -2.03 -14.68 -10.41
CA PHE A 313 -1.94 -13.21 -10.30
C PHE A 313 -3.29 -12.51 -10.43
N ALA A 314 -4.19 -13.00 -11.30
CA ALA A 314 -5.55 -12.47 -11.39
C ALA A 314 -6.31 -12.67 -10.05
N ILE A 315 -6.22 -13.86 -9.44
CA ILE A 315 -6.83 -14.14 -8.13
C ILE A 315 -6.15 -13.30 -7.04
N TYR A 316 -4.83 -13.09 -7.13
CA TYR A 316 -4.08 -12.25 -6.19
C TYR A 316 -4.56 -10.79 -6.22
N GLY A 317 -4.91 -10.26 -7.40
CA GLY A 317 -5.53 -8.95 -7.53
C GLY A 317 -6.89 -8.85 -6.81
N ILE A 318 -7.70 -9.90 -6.87
CA ILE A 318 -8.99 -9.97 -6.15
C ILE A 318 -8.75 -10.05 -4.63
N TYR A 319 -7.76 -10.84 -4.18
CA TYR A 319 -7.35 -10.88 -2.77
C TYR A 319 -6.97 -9.49 -2.25
N ALA A 320 -6.05 -8.80 -2.94
CA ALA A 320 -5.59 -7.48 -2.55
C ALA A 320 -6.75 -6.48 -2.47
N ALA A 321 -7.67 -6.52 -3.44
CA ALA A 321 -8.88 -5.71 -3.46
C ALA A 321 -9.84 -6.02 -2.28
N ALA A 322 -9.91 -7.28 -1.86
CA ALA A 322 -10.74 -7.72 -0.74
C ALA A 322 -10.11 -7.45 0.64
N THR A 323 -8.85 -7.02 0.70
CA THR A 323 -8.15 -6.89 1.98
C THR A 323 -7.59 -5.50 2.23
N GLU A 324 -6.84 -4.88 1.32
CA GLU A 324 -6.05 -3.68 1.63
C GLU A 324 -6.89 -2.44 1.98
N GLY A 325 -7.83 -2.04 1.12
CA GLY A 325 -8.74 -0.92 1.41
C GLY A 325 -9.68 -1.22 2.57
N ILE A 326 -10.17 -2.45 2.61
CA ILE A 326 -11.10 -2.97 3.61
C ILE A 326 -10.46 -3.00 5.00
N THR A 327 -9.20 -3.39 5.13
CA THR A 327 -8.44 -3.33 6.39
C THR A 327 -8.38 -1.92 6.96
N LYS A 328 -8.12 -0.92 6.12
CA LYS A 328 -8.08 0.49 6.55
C LYS A 328 -9.45 0.98 7.00
N ALA A 329 -10.51 0.61 6.28
CA ALA A 329 -11.88 0.91 6.70
C ALA A 329 -12.20 0.26 8.06
N TRP A 330 -11.79 -0.98 8.27
CA TRP A 330 -11.99 -1.69 9.53
C TRP A 330 -11.26 -1.05 10.71
N ILE A 331 -9.98 -0.72 10.52
CA ILE A 331 -9.16 -0.03 11.53
C ILE A 331 -9.80 1.31 11.91
N THR A 332 -10.24 2.09 10.91
CA THR A 332 -10.82 3.41 11.14
C THR A 332 -12.21 3.37 11.78
N ASN A 333 -12.95 2.27 11.61
CA ASN A 333 -14.21 2.05 12.33
C ASN A 333 -14.00 1.75 13.83
N LEU A 334 -12.85 1.20 14.22
CA LEU A 334 -12.52 0.88 15.61
C LEU A 334 -11.67 1.96 16.29
N ALA A 335 -11.17 2.93 15.54
CA ALA A 335 -10.40 4.04 16.05
C ALA A 335 -11.31 5.14 16.62
N HIS A 336 -10.92 5.74 17.76
CA HIS A 336 -11.57 6.94 18.24
C HIS A 336 -11.30 8.12 17.30
N GLY A 337 -12.33 8.88 16.91
CA GLY A 337 -12.27 9.90 15.86
C GLY A 337 -11.11 10.89 15.92
N GLN A 338 -10.69 11.29 17.12
CA GLN A 338 -9.56 12.21 17.34
C GLN A 338 -8.18 11.56 17.14
N ASN A 339 -8.08 10.22 17.15
CA ASN A 339 -6.83 9.47 17.07
C ASN A 339 -6.76 8.57 15.83
N THR A 340 -7.53 8.88 14.78
CA THR A 340 -7.65 8.04 13.59
C THR A 340 -6.31 7.92 12.84
N ALA A 341 -5.59 9.02 12.63
CA ALA A 341 -4.29 8.96 11.95
C ALA A 341 -3.24 8.23 12.81
N THR A 342 -3.30 8.37 14.12
CA THR A 342 -2.45 7.63 15.07
C THR A 342 -2.71 6.12 14.99
N ALA A 343 -3.98 5.70 14.96
CA ALA A 343 -4.36 4.30 14.86
C ALA A 343 -3.88 3.67 13.55
N ILE A 344 -4.10 4.34 12.42
CA ILE A 344 -3.61 3.90 11.12
C ILE A 344 -2.07 3.88 11.10
N GLY A 345 -1.43 4.95 11.57
CA GLY A 345 0.01 5.08 11.61
C GLY A 345 0.69 4.01 12.48
N PHE A 346 0.12 3.71 13.65
CA PHE A 346 0.59 2.61 14.50
C PHE A 346 0.54 1.28 13.76
N TYR A 347 -0.62 0.93 13.20
CA TYR A 347 -0.78 -0.32 12.46
C TYR A 347 0.18 -0.40 11.27
N THR A 348 0.20 0.62 10.40
CA THR A 348 1.03 0.59 9.18
C THR A 348 2.53 0.63 9.44
N SER A 349 2.97 1.20 10.58
CA SER A 349 4.37 1.12 11.01
C SER A 349 4.72 -0.31 11.44
N CYS A 350 3.90 -0.93 12.28
CA CYS A 350 4.10 -2.32 12.72
C CYS A 350 3.99 -3.29 11.53
N GLU A 351 3.01 -3.12 10.65
CA GLU A 351 2.83 -3.88 9.42
C GLU A 351 4.09 -3.86 8.55
N SER A 352 4.67 -2.67 8.32
CA SER A 352 5.89 -2.55 7.49
C SER A 352 7.08 -3.31 8.09
N ILE A 353 7.20 -3.36 9.42
CA ILE A 353 8.23 -4.15 10.11
C ILE A 353 7.95 -5.65 9.95
N CYS A 354 6.70 -6.06 10.14
CA CYS A 354 6.29 -7.46 9.96
C CYS A 354 6.52 -7.95 8.53
N THR A 355 6.18 -7.14 7.51
CA THR A 355 6.41 -7.48 6.09
C THR A 355 7.90 -7.60 5.75
N LEU A 356 8.76 -6.76 6.36
CA LEU A 356 10.21 -6.91 6.24
C LEU A 356 10.67 -8.26 6.80
N LEU A 357 10.23 -8.62 7.99
CA LEU A 357 10.53 -9.92 8.60
C LEU A 357 9.99 -11.08 7.78
N ALA A 358 8.76 -10.95 7.25
CA ALA A 358 8.15 -11.92 6.34
C ALA A 358 9.03 -12.18 5.11
N SER A 359 9.54 -11.11 4.51
CA SER A 359 10.41 -11.20 3.32
C SER A 359 11.74 -11.89 3.64
N ILE A 360 12.34 -11.60 4.80
CA ILE A 360 13.57 -12.28 5.27
C ILE A 360 13.31 -13.78 5.49
N LEU A 361 12.21 -14.12 6.17
CA LEU A 361 11.83 -15.52 6.44
C LEU A 361 11.53 -16.28 5.14
N THR A 362 10.78 -15.65 4.21
CA THR A 362 10.48 -16.25 2.91
C THR A 362 11.74 -16.48 2.09
N GLY A 363 12.66 -15.51 2.07
CA GLY A 363 13.95 -15.65 1.39
C GLY A 363 14.81 -16.75 1.97
N TRP A 364 14.83 -16.90 3.30
CA TRP A 364 15.53 -18.00 3.97
C TRP A 364 14.90 -19.37 3.65
N LEU A 365 13.55 -19.49 3.75
CA LEU A 365 12.85 -20.72 3.39
C LEU A 365 13.09 -21.11 1.92
N TRP A 366 13.06 -20.13 1.03
CA TRP A 366 13.31 -20.33 -0.39
C TRP A 366 14.72 -20.85 -0.68
N GLY A 367 15.73 -20.25 -0.04
CA GLY A 367 17.11 -20.69 -0.18
C GLY A 367 17.43 -22.05 0.42
N ALA A 368 16.78 -22.39 1.56
CA ALA A 368 17.03 -23.63 2.28
C ALA A 368 16.20 -24.82 1.75
N PHE A 369 14.95 -24.60 1.33
CA PHE A 369 13.97 -25.67 1.03
C PHE A 369 13.32 -25.53 -0.35
N GLY A 370 13.70 -24.52 -1.13
CA GLY A 370 13.15 -24.26 -2.48
C GLY A 370 11.89 -23.40 -2.49
N SER A 371 11.57 -22.86 -3.68
CA SER A 371 10.48 -21.92 -3.92
C SER A 371 9.11 -22.47 -3.51
N SER A 372 8.77 -23.69 -3.95
CA SER A 372 7.48 -24.30 -3.68
C SER A 372 7.23 -24.52 -2.18
N THR A 373 8.22 -24.96 -1.41
CA THR A 373 8.11 -25.18 0.04
C THR A 373 7.86 -23.85 0.77
N ALA A 374 8.57 -22.78 0.40
CA ALA A 374 8.35 -21.45 0.96
C ALA A 374 6.91 -20.98 0.72
N LEU A 375 6.39 -21.13 -0.51
CA LEU A 375 5.03 -20.71 -0.89
C LEU A 375 3.94 -21.57 -0.21
N TYR A 376 4.13 -22.89 -0.08
CA TYR A 376 3.20 -23.74 0.68
C TYR A 376 3.19 -23.40 2.16
N THR A 377 4.33 -23.02 2.74
CA THR A 377 4.39 -22.58 4.14
C THR A 377 3.54 -21.32 4.36
N ILE A 378 3.65 -20.33 3.45
CA ILE A 378 2.83 -19.13 3.49
C ILE A 378 1.34 -19.48 3.38
N ALA A 379 0.96 -20.35 2.43
CA ALA A 379 -0.41 -20.79 2.26
C ALA A 379 -0.96 -21.47 3.53
N ALA A 380 -0.20 -22.37 4.14
CA ALA A 380 -0.60 -23.08 5.37
C ALA A 380 -0.77 -22.12 6.57
N VAL A 381 0.19 -21.21 6.79
CA VAL A 381 0.11 -20.25 7.90
C VAL A 381 -1.02 -19.24 7.68
N SER A 382 -1.31 -18.85 6.44
CA SER A 382 -2.45 -17.96 6.15
C SER A 382 -3.81 -18.61 6.51
N LEU A 383 -3.95 -19.92 6.38
CA LEU A 383 -5.13 -20.64 6.88
C LEU A 383 -5.23 -20.59 8.41
N VAL A 384 -4.11 -20.64 9.13
CA VAL A 384 -4.11 -20.45 10.59
C VAL A 384 -4.61 -19.05 10.95
N VAL A 385 -4.19 -18.02 10.21
CA VAL A 385 -4.70 -16.66 10.40
C VAL A 385 -6.19 -16.56 10.09
N LEU A 386 -6.66 -17.22 9.03
CA LEU A 386 -8.09 -17.32 8.71
C LEU A 386 -8.87 -17.90 9.91
N PHE A 387 -8.41 -18.99 10.50
CA PHE A 387 -9.02 -19.61 11.69
C PHE A 387 -9.00 -18.67 12.89
N TYR A 388 -7.92 -17.89 13.10
CA TYR A 388 -7.89 -16.87 14.14
C TYR A 388 -9.05 -15.89 14.00
N PHE A 389 -9.27 -15.33 12.80
CA PHE A 389 -10.37 -14.37 12.56
C PHE A 389 -11.76 -15.02 12.66
N LEU A 390 -11.90 -16.28 12.30
CA LEU A 390 -13.16 -17.01 12.43
C LEU A 390 -13.54 -17.25 13.90
N LEU A 391 -12.59 -17.72 14.70
CA LEU A 391 -12.85 -18.21 16.06
C LEU A 391 -12.75 -17.11 17.12
N PHE A 392 -11.72 -16.27 17.06
CA PHE A 392 -11.37 -15.36 18.15
C PHE A 392 -11.82 -13.92 17.90
N TYR A 393 -11.96 -13.50 16.65
CA TYR A 393 -12.52 -12.20 16.33
C TYR A 393 -14.05 -12.26 16.21
N ARG A 394 -14.74 -12.26 17.34
CA ARG A 394 -16.18 -11.97 17.38
C ARG A 394 -16.36 -10.46 17.27
N GLY A 395 -16.55 -9.95 16.06
CA GLY A 395 -17.06 -8.59 15.86
C GLY A 395 -18.44 -8.51 16.48
N ASN A 396 -18.71 -7.52 17.32
CA ASN A 396 -20.11 -7.21 17.63
C ASN A 396 -20.80 -6.98 16.29
N ALA A 397 -21.82 -7.78 16.00
CA ALA A 397 -22.79 -7.41 14.98
C ALA A 397 -23.24 -6.01 15.38
N THR A 398 -22.95 -5.01 14.56
CA THR A 398 -23.65 -3.73 14.66
C THR A 398 -25.11 -4.09 14.45
N THR A 399 -25.85 -4.14 15.56
CA THR A 399 -27.31 -4.15 15.55
C THR A 399 -27.73 -3.00 14.65
N GLY A 400 -28.49 -3.33 13.62
CA GLY A 400 -28.98 -2.50 12.54
C GLY A 400 -29.77 -1.30 13.03
#